data_3362aa7855d36e7173bd0f2d235f9719
#
_entry.id   3362aa7855d36e7173bd0f2d235f9719
#
_cell.length_a   1.000
_cell.length_b   1.000
_cell.length_c   1.000
_cell.angle_alpha   90.00
_cell.angle_beta   90.00
_cell.angle_gamma   90.00
#
_symmetry.space_group_name_H-M   'P 1'
#
loop_
_entity.id
_entity.type
_entity.pdbx_description
1 polymer ?
#
loop_
_entity_poly.entity_id
_entity_poly.type
_entity_poly.pdbx_seq_one_letter_code
_entity_poly.pdbx_strand_id
1 'polypeptide(L)'
;MFGMNEAGDTYSLYVTDFKPFFYVKVPDSWDKRNVSQFMKTLKKGVGNYYKDSIVKGKLVNKKTLYGFDNNKNYQFIMLVFKNTSVFNKARGLWYTKEKDFRKRTLKCGGWERTELYEAKLPPLLRLFHIKNISPSGWISYNKKDIIESEVDAETCCDHEVWIDYNDINPERLKEDSIPLKICSFDIEASSSHGDFHLAKKTYLKMCREIVAYWRKNKIKEKDIEFKQS
;
A
#
# COMPACT_ATOMS: atom_id res chain seq x y z
N MET A 1 -7.64 -2.10 5.67
CA MET A 1 -8.42 -3.12 4.95
C MET A 1 -9.86 -3.03 5.42
N PHE A 2 -10.81 -3.26 4.50
CA PHE A 2 -12.24 -3.27 4.85
C PHE A 2 -12.77 -4.68 4.72
N GLY A 3 -13.67 -5.06 5.62
CA GLY A 3 -14.24 -6.39 5.66
C GLY A 3 -15.57 -6.44 6.43
N MET A 4 -16.12 -7.64 6.54
CA MET A 4 -17.36 -7.92 7.23
C MET A 4 -17.20 -9.25 7.98
N ASN A 5 -17.82 -9.37 9.16
CA ASN A 5 -17.89 -10.64 9.86
C ASN A 5 -19.12 -11.46 9.39
N GLU A 6 -19.29 -12.65 9.93
CA GLU A 6 -20.45 -13.53 9.62
C GLU A 6 -21.79 -12.95 10.08
N ALA A 7 -21.79 -12.11 11.10
CA ALA A 7 -22.99 -11.46 11.60
C ALA A 7 -23.42 -10.25 10.75
N GLY A 8 -22.57 -9.82 9.80
CA GLY A 8 -22.82 -8.67 8.93
C GLY A 8 -22.24 -7.36 9.43
N ASP A 9 -21.53 -7.36 10.59
CA ASP A 9 -20.88 -6.13 11.06
C ASP A 9 -19.70 -5.78 10.19
N THR A 10 -19.54 -4.49 9.90
CA THR A 10 -18.49 -3.96 9.05
C THR A 10 -17.25 -3.59 9.86
N TYR A 11 -16.08 -3.88 9.26
CA TYR A 11 -14.78 -3.66 9.90
C TYR A 11 -13.87 -2.81 9.05
N SER A 12 -13.22 -1.82 9.67
CA SER A 12 -12.05 -1.16 9.17
C SER A 12 -10.82 -1.66 9.94
N LEU A 13 -9.95 -2.41 9.28
CA LEU A 13 -8.75 -2.98 9.88
C LEU A 13 -7.52 -2.18 9.49
N TYR A 14 -6.88 -1.56 10.47
CA TYR A 14 -5.62 -0.84 10.35
C TYR A 14 -4.46 -1.75 10.71
N VAL A 15 -3.72 -2.18 9.69
CA VAL A 15 -2.58 -3.09 9.88
C VAL A 15 -1.33 -2.29 10.16
N THR A 16 -0.75 -2.52 11.31
CA THR A 16 0.43 -1.80 11.80
C THR A 16 1.72 -2.62 11.63
N ASP A 17 2.84 -1.97 11.80
CA ASP A 17 4.22 -2.47 11.80
C ASP A 17 4.71 -3.20 10.53
N PHE A 18 3.90 -3.30 9.49
CA PHE A 18 4.36 -3.79 8.21
C PHE A 18 5.29 -2.77 7.54
N LYS A 19 6.57 -3.11 7.47
CA LYS A 19 7.60 -2.25 6.88
C LYS A 19 7.75 -2.54 5.39
N PRO A 20 7.46 -1.56 4.49
CA PRO A 20 7.60 -1.75 3.06
C PRO A 20 9.05 -1.99 2.68
N PHE A 21 9.29 -2.84 1.67
CA PHE A 21 10.62 -3.15 1.19
C PHE A 21 10.63 -3.45 -0.31
N PHE A 22 11.82 -3.32 -0.92
CA PHE A 22 12.11 -3.79 -2.25
C PHE A 22 13.54 -4.35 -2.33
N TYR A 23 13.86 -4.94 -3.47
CA TYR A 23 15.18 -5.51 -3.70
C TYR A 23 15.98 -4.69 -4.71
N VAL A 24 17.28 -4.67 -4.52
CA VAL A 24 18.25 -4.09 -5.45
C VAL A 24 19.20 -5.19 -5.86
N LYS A 25 19.23 -5.54 -7.16
CA LYS A 25 20.19 -6.50 -7.70
C LYS A 25 21.59 -5.88 -7.67
N VAL A 26 22.52 -6.62 -7.16
CA VAL A 26 23.92 -6.21 -7.01
C VAL A 26 24.86 -7.28 -7.56
N PRO A 27 26.14 -6.96 -7.85
CA PRO A 27 27.12 -7.95 -8.25
C PRO A 27 27.30 -9.05 -7.20
N ASP A 28 27.52 -10.29 -7.64
CA ASP A 28 27.70 -11.45 -6.76
C ASP A 28 28.96 -11.33 -5.88
N SER A 29 29.88 -10.42 -6.21
CA SER A 29 31.10 -10.13 -5.44
C SER A 29 30.88 -9.19 -4.24
N TRP A 30 29.65 -8.67 -4.04
CA TRP A 30 29.42 -7.74 -2.93
C TRP A 30 29.41 -8.44 -1.59
N ASP A 31 30.06 -7.80 -0.63
CA ASP A 31 30.12 -8.23 0.77
C ASP A 31 29.41 -7.23 1.71
N LYS A 32 29.53 -7.44 3.01
CA LYS A 32 28.96 -6.53 4.03
C LYS A 32 29.53 -5.10 3.96
N ARG A 33 30.79 -4.92 3.49
CA ARG A 33 31.42 -3.60 3.36
C ARG A 33 30.77 -2.82 2.23
N ASN A 34 30.56 -3.47 1.07
CA ASN A 34 29.86 -2.89 -0.07
C ASN A 34 28.45 -2.45 0.32
N VAL A 35 27.69 -3.29 1.05
CA VAL A 35 26.37 -2.94 1.58
C VAL A 35 26.43 -1.71 2.47
N SER A 36 27.38 -1.65 3.40
CA SER A 36 27.54 -0.51 4.30
C SER A 36 27.80 0.80 3.54
N GLN A 37 28.66 0.75 2.53
CA GLN A 37 28.98 1.88 1.68
C GLN A 37 27.75 2.29 0.83
N PHE A 38 27.06 1.30 0.24
CA PHE A 38 25.82 1.52 -0.49
C PHE A 38 24.76 2.21 0.38
N MET A 39 24.55 1.72 1.61
CA MET A 39 23.61 2.31 2.55
C MET A 39 23.95 3.75 2.92
N LYS A 40 25.23 4.09 3.10
CA LYS A 40 25.67 5.47 3.32
C LYS A 40 25.29 6.37 2.15
N THR A 41 25.53 5.91 0.94
CA THR A 41 25.23 6.65 -0.29
C THR A 41 23.71 6.78 -0.51
N LEU A 42 22.95 5.71 -0.25
CA LEU A 42 21.49 5.73 -0.32
C LEU A 42 20.90 6.75 0.67
N LYS A 43 21.36 6.72 1.93
CA LYS A 43 20.95 7.69 2.97
C LYS A 43 21.25 9.13 2.57
N LYS A 44 22.42 9.37 1.95
CA LYS A 44 22.75 10.69 1.40
C LYS A 44 21.82 11.09 0.25
N GLY A 45 21.48 10.15 -0.62
CA GLY A 45 20.63 10.38 -1.79
C GLY A 45 19.16 10.69 -1.43
N VAL A 46 18.59 10.07 -0.40
CA VAL A 46 17.24 10.37 0.06
C VAL A 46 17.14 11.69 0.85
N GLY A 47 18.24 12.18 1.36
CA GLY A 47 18.34 13.44 2.11
C GLY A 47 18.18 13.27 3.62
N ASN A 48 18.57 14.32 4.36
CA ASN A 48 18.65 14.30 5.84
C ASN A 48 17.33 13.95 6.51
N TYR A 49 16.20 14.39 5.96
CA TYR A 49 14.88 14.16 6.54
C TYR A 49 14.49 12.67 6.52
N TYR A 50 14.90 11.91 5.49
CA TYR A 50 14.50 10.52 5.30
C TYR A 50 15.54 9.48 5.68
N LYS A 51 16.80 9.89 5.94
CA LYS A 51 17.94 8.96 6.15
C LYS A 51 17.71 7.94 7.27
N ASP A 52 17.05 8.38 8.36
CA ASP A 52 16.82 7.55 9.55
C ASP A 52 15.55 6.69 9.44
N SER A 53 14.78 6.90 8.37
CA SER A 53 13.62 6.08 8.03
C SER A 53 13.97 4.89 7.10
N ILE A 54 15.22 4.72 6.70
CA ILE A 54 15.74 3.50 6.09
C ILE A 54 16.17 2.57 7.21
N VAL A 55 15.37 1.52 7.45
CA VAL A 55 15.52 0.62 8.61
C VAL A 55 16.78 -0.24 8.48
N LYS A 56 16.89 -0.97 7.34
CA LYS A 56 18.02 -1.86 7.08
C LYS A 56 18.20 -2.18 5.60
N GLY A 57 19.44 -2.58 5.25
CA GLY A 57 19.78 -3.27 4.01
C GLY A 57 20.43 -4.61 4.34
N LYS A 58 19.92 -5.71 3.79
CA LYS A 58 20.43 -7.06 4.02
C LYS A 58 20.72 -7.74 2.67
N LEU A 59 21.91 -8.33 2.53
CA LEU A 59 22.21 -9.22 1.40
C LEU A 59 21.37 -10.49 1.50
N VAL A 60 20.78 -10.85 0.38
CA VAL A 60 19.97 -12.06 0.21
C VAL A 60 20.21 -12.65 -1.17
N ASN A 61 20.23 -13.97 -1.27
CA ASN A 61 20.30 -14.67 -2.54
C ASN A 61 18.89 -15.07 -2.98
N LYS A 62 18.52 -14.71 -4.20
CA LYS A 62 17.21 -15.00 -4.80
C LYS A 62 17.36 -15.35 -6.27
N LYS A 63 16.37 -16.08 -6.78
CA LYS A 63 16.21 -16.33 -8.21
C LYS A 63 15.44 -15.18 -8.85
N THR A 64 15.67 -14.93 -10.13
CA THR A 64 14.82 -14.05 -10.92
C THR A 64 13.71 -14.87 -11.56
N LEU A 65 12.54 -14.27 -11.71
CA LEU A 65 11.39 -14.92 -12.35
C LEU A 65 11.47 -14.83 -13.89
N TYR A 66 12.28 -13.91 -14.38
CA TYR A 66 12.39 -13.59 -15.80
C TYR A 66 13.73 -14.07 -16.37
N GLY A 67 13.65 -14.80 -17.46
CA GLY A 67 14.80 -15.33 -18.20
C GLY A 67 15.04 -16.83 -17.96
N PHE A 68 15.62 -17.48 -18.99
CA PHE A 68 16.08 -18.86 -18.89
C PHE A 68 17.53 -18.88 -18.40
N ASP A 69 17.71 -18.78 -17.09
CA ASP A 69 19.01 -18.69 -16.42
C ASP A 69 19.38 -19.95 -15.62
N ASN A 70 18.75 -21.08 -15.94
CA ASN A 70 18.95 -22.38 -15.30
C ASN A 70 18.81 -22.32 -13.76
N ASN A 71 17.84 -21.55 -13.27
CA ASN A 71 17.60 -21.36 -11.83
C ASN A 71 18.77 -20.72 -11.07
N LYS A 72 19.58 -19.91 -11.72
CA LYS A 72 20.70 -19.23 -11.09
C LYS A 72 20.25 -18.33 -9.94
N ASN A 73 20.98 -18.39 -8.83
CA ASN A 73 20.83 -17.47 -7.73
C ASN A 73 21.62 -16.19 -8.01
N TYR A 74 21.00 -15.07 -7.73
CA TYR A 74 21.59 -13.73 -7.82
C TYR A 74 21.59 -13.08 -6.45
N GLN A 75 22.56 -12.19 -6.25
CA GLN A 75 22.65 -11.44 -5.02
C GLN A 75 21.83 -10.16 -5.09
N PHE A 76 21.07 -9.91 -4.02
CA PHE A 76 20.24 -8.72 -3.85
C PHE A 76 20.49 -8.09 -2.49
N ILE A 77 20.29 -6.77 -2.42
CA ILE A 77 20.07 -6.08 -1.16
C ILE A 77 18.57 -5.92 -0.96
N MET A 78 18.02 -6.50 0.11
CA MET A 78 16.67 -6.20 0.59
C MET A 78 16.72 -4.91 1.39
N LEU A 79 16.10 -3.85 0.89
CA LEU A 79 15.99 -2.55 1.53
C LEU A 79 14.64 -2.42 2.22
N VAL A 80 14.65 -2.21 3.53
CA VAL A 80 13.45 -2.09 4.36
C VAL A 80 13.31 -0.65 4.83
N PHE A 81 12.09 -0.11 4.75
CA PHE A 81 11.77 1.28 5.03
C PHE A 81 10.72 1.40 6.15
N LYS A 82 10.75 2.51 6.89
CA LYS A 82 9.80 2.76 7.97
C LYS A 82 8.37 2.98 7.46
N ASN A 83 8.23 3.64 6.29
CA ASN A 83 6.94 3.98 5.69
C ASN A 83 7.03 4.11 4.17
N THR A 84 5.88 4.28 3.53
CA THR A 84 5.75 4.42 2.07
C THR A 84 6.36 5.71 1.52
N SER A 85 6.44 6.77 2.30
CA SER A 85 7.03 8.05 1.86
C SER A 85 8.52 7.89 1.57
N VAL A 86 9.28 7.31 2.51
CA VAL A 86 10.71 7.05 2.29
C VAL A 86 10.94 5.94 1.26
N PHE A 87 10.08 4.91 1.20
CA PHE A 87 10.11 3.89 0.15
C PHE A 87 10.02 4.53 -1.24
N ASN A 88 9.04 5.41 -1.47
CA ASN A 88 8.86 6.10 -2.75
C ASN A 88 10.02 7.06 -3.06
N LYS A 89 10.51 7.79 -2.06
CA LYS A 89 11.66 8.68 -2.21
C LYS A 89 12.92 7.91 -2.60
N ALA A 90 13.21 6.80 -1.94
CA ALA A 90 14.33 5.94 -2.25
C ALA A 90 14.21 5.34 -3.66
N ARG A 91 13.04 4.78 -4.00
CA ARG A 91 12.75 4.26 -5.33
C ARG A 91 13.01 5.29 -6.42
N GLY A 92 12.61 6.53 -6.19
CA GLY A 92 12.79 7.65 -7.13
C GLY A 92 14.24 7.94 -7.51
N LEU A 93 15.22 7.48 -6.73
CA LEU A 93 16.63 7.66 -7.08
C LEU A 93 17.07 6.86 -8.32
N TRP A 94 16.33 5.81 -8.69
CA TRP A 94 16.57 4.99 -9.90
C TRP A 94 15.80 5.44 -11.13
N TYR A 95 15.01 6.51 -11.05
CA TYR A 95 14.22 7.02 -12.16
C TYR A 95 14.62 8.47 -12.49
N THR A 96 14.58 8.84 -13.78
CA THR A 96 14.78 10.23 -14.20
C THR A 96 13.52 11.05 -13.95
N LYS A 97 13.66 12.38 -13.79
CA LYS A 97 12.53 13.31 -13.65
C LYS A 97 11.75 13.50 -14.97
N GLU A 98 12.32 13.13 -16.09
CA GLU A 98 11.66 13.15 -17.39
C GLU A 98 10.55 12.10 -17.39
N LYS A 99 9.41 12.42 -17.97
CA LYS A 99 8.19 11.59 -18.02
C LYS A 99 8.40 10.21 -18.67
N ASP A 100 9.48 10.03 -19.37
CA ASP A 100 9.96 8.73 -19.81
C ASP A 100 10.59 8.01 -18.62
N PHE A 101 9.99 6.91 -18.23
CA PHE A 101 10.45 5.96 -17.19
C PHE A 101 11.80 5.31 -17.52
N ARG A 102 12.79 6.08 -17.95
CA ARG A 102 14.14 5.60 -18.23
C ARG A 102 14.81 5.27 -16.90
N LYS A 103 15.14 4.01 -16.72
CA LYS A 103 15.92 3.51 -15.60
C LYS A 103 17.20 4.35 -15.45
N ARG A 104 17.33 5.06 -14.34
CA ARG A 104 18.65 5.54 -13.90
C ARG A 104 19.34 4.42 -13.15
N THR A 105 20.59 4.21 -13.48
CA THR A 105 21.48 3.59 -12.52
C THR A 105 21.83 4.63 -11.47
N LEU A 106 21.73 4.27 -10.20
CA LEU A 106 22.16 5.15 -9.12
C LEU A 106 23.68 5.36 -9.28
N LYS A 107 24.09 6.53 -9.74
CA LYS A 107 25.51 6.90 -9.79
C LYS A 107 25.99 7.19 -8.37
N CYS A 108 26.42 6.16 -7.70
CA CYS A 108 26.95 6.24 -6.36
C CYS A 108 28.31 5.58 -6.36
N GLY A 109 29.37 6.39 -6.47
CA GLY A 109 30.72 5.94 -6.19
C GLY A 109 31.21 4.76 -7.02
N GLY A 110 30.96 4.73 -8.34
CA GLY A 110 31.40 3.67 -9.23
C GLY A 110 30.47 2.46 -9.36
N TRP A 111 29.28 2.50 -8.79
CA TRP A 111 28.31 1.40 -8.89
C TRP A 111 27.42 1.58 -10.11
N GLU A 112 27.91 1.15 -11.23
CA GLU A 112 27.31 1.50 -12.52
C GLU A 112 26.02 0.75 -12.87
N ARG A 113 25.66 -0.36 -12.19
CA ARG A 113 24.54 -1.20 -12.64
C ARG A 113 23.78 -1.88 -11.50
N THR A 114 23.12 -1.13 -10.66
CA THR A 114 22.13 -1.70 -9.75
C THR A 114 20.73 -1.60 -10.35
N GLU A 115 19.95 -2.66 -10.28
CA GLU A 115 18.58 -2.71 -10.79
C GLU A 115 17.60 -2.94 -9.66
N LEU A 116 16.42 -2.26 -9.74
CA LEU A 116 15.34 -2.47 -8.79
C LEU A 116 14.49 -3.67 -9.18
N TYR A 117 14.16 -4.47 -8.18
CA TYR A 117 13.21 -5.58 -8.27
C TYR A 117 12.08 -5.37 -7.29
N GLU A 118 10.85 -5.64 -7.75
CA GLU A 118 9.63 -5.57 -6.95
C GLU A 118 9.35 -4.20 -6.30
N ALA A 119 10.03 -3.14 -6.77
CA ALA A 119 9.88 -1.78 -6.24
C ALA A 119 8.58 -1.09 -6.70
N LYS A 120 7.86 -1.65 -7.67
CA LYS A 120 6.55 -1.17 -8.12
C LYS A 120 5.38 -1.90 -7.43
N LEU A 121 5.67 -2.96 -6.70
CA LEU A 121 4.64 -3.72 -6.00
C LEU A 121 4.11 -2.90 -4.81
N PRO A 122 2.79 -2.64 -4.75
CA PRO A 122 2.20 -1.93 -3.62
C PRO A 122 2.44 -2.68 -2.30
N PRO A 123 2.73 -1.98 -1.19
CA PRO A 123 2.99 -2.61 0.11
C PRO A 123 1.85 -3.52 0.58
N LEU A 124 0.59 -3.17 0.29
CA LEU A 124 -0.56 -3.99 0.65
C LEU A 124 -0.54 -5.35 -0.08
N LEU A 125 -0.26 -5.36 -1.39
CA LEU A 125 -0.12 -6.62 -2.13
C LEU A 125 1.07 -7.45 -1.62
N ARG A 126 2.15 -6.78 -1.20
CA ARG A 126 3.28 -7.44 -0.57
C ARG A 126 2.88 -8.11 0.75
N LEU A 127 2.10 -7.43 1.58
CA LEU A 127 1.55 -8.00 2.80
C LEU A 127 0.73 -9.25 2.50
N PHE A 128 -0.17 -9.20 1.52
CA PHE A 128 -0.98 -10.35 1.13
C PHE A 128 -0.13 -11.54 0.70
N HIS A 129 0.92 -11.32 -0.10
CA HIS A 129 1.83 -12.39 -0.49
C HIS A 129 2.60 -12.99 0.69
N ILE A 130 3.10 -12.16 1.61
CA ILE A 130 3.88 -12.65 2.76
C ILE A 130 3.01 -13.43 3.73
N LYS A 131 1.81 -12.94 4.01
CA LYS A 131 0.85 -13.57 4.92
C LYS A 131 0.03 -14.65 4.22
N ASN A 132 0.17 -14.78 2.90
CA ASN A 132 -0.62 -15.67 2.07
C ASN A 132 -2.13 -15.45 2.23
N ILE A 133 -2.51 -14.17 2.26
CA ILE A 133 -3.89 -13.71 2.34
C ILE A 133 -4.42 -13.53 0.93
N SER A 134 -5.58 -14.11 0.62
CA SER A 134 -6.32 -13.80 -0.60
C SER A 134 -6.91 -12.38 -0.50
N PRO A 135 -6.88 -11.56 -1.58
CA PRO A 135 -7.44 -10.20 -1.56
C PRO A 135 -8.91 -10.11 -1.13
N SER A 136 -9.68 -11.16 -1.35
CA SER A 136 -11.10 -11.27 -0.95
C SER A 136 -11.34 -12.43 0.00
N GLY A 137 -10.27 -12.93 0.65
CA GLY A 137 -10.35 -14.07 1.55
C GLY A 137 -10.64 -13.67 2.99
N TRP A 138 -10.97 -14.67 3.77
CA TRP A 138 -11.19 -14.54 5.21
C TRP A 138 -9.86 -14.46 5.96
N ILE A 139 -9.87 -13.68 7.02
CA ILE A 139 -8.77 -13.54 7.96
C ILE A 139 -9.31 -13.67 9.38
N SER A 140 -8.45 -14.15 10.28
CA SER A 140 -8.74 -14.21 11.73
C SER A 140 -7.64 -13.51 12.53
N TYR A 141 -8.02 -13.06 13.70
CA TYR A 141 -7.11 -12.52 14.70
C TYR A 141 -7.72 -12.71 16.09
N ASN A 142 -6.90 -12.68 17.15
CA ASN A 142 -7.40 -12.78 18.50
C ASN A 142 -7.80 -11.40 19.04
N LYS A 143 -8.88 -11.31 19.80
CA LYS A 143 -9.31 -10.05 20.44
C LYS A 143 -8.26 -9.42 21.35
N LYS A 144 -7.42 -10.24 22.01
CA LYS A 144 -6.32 -9.77 22.86
C LYS A 144 -5.19 -9.08 22.11
N ASP A 145 -5.08 -9.31 20.80
CA ASP A 145 -4.01 -8.76 19.95
C ASP A 145 -4.44 -7.43 19.30
N ILE A 146 -5.65 -6.96 19.60
CA ILE A 146 -6.14 -5.65 19.18
C ILE A 146 -5.39 -4.57 19.94
N ILE A 147 -4.85 -3.61 19.21
CA ILE A 147 -4.19 -2.43 19.76
C ILE A 147 -5.27 -1.38 20.00
N GLU A 148 -5.47 -0.97 21.23
CA GLU A 148 -6.36 0.15 21.56
C GLU A 148 -5.82 1.43 20.92
N SER A 149 -6.69 2.17 20.24
CA SER A 149 -6.35 3.45 19.63
C SER A 149 -7.14 4.56 20.31
N GLU A 150 -6.41 5.64 20.64
CA GLU A 150 -7.01 6.88 21.14
C GLU A 150 -7.55 7.77 20.01
N VAL A 151 -7.39 7.33 18.75
CA VAL A 151 -7.83 8.10 17.58
C VAL A 151 -9.33 7.93 17.39
N ASP A 152 -10.04 9.04 17.19
CA ASP A 152 -11.46 9.02 16.83
C ASP A 152 -11.70 8.21 15.55
N ALA A 153 -12.90 7.61 15.47
CA ALA A 153 -13.31 6.83 14.31
C ALA A 153 -13.16 7.61 12.99
N GLU A 154 -12.41 7.04 12.05
CA GLU A 154 -12.14 7.65 10.74
C GLU A 154 -13.08 7.15 9.65
N THR A 155 -13.79 6.04 9.90
CA THR A 155 -14.66 5.38 8.91
C THR A 155 -16.11 5.27 9.38
N CYS A 156 -16.98 4.83 8.48
CA CYS A 156 -18.39 4.52 8.79
C CYS A 156 -18.60 3.05 9.16
N CYS A 157 -17.53 2.27 9.38
CA CYS A 157 -17.64 0.89 9.81
C CYS A 157 -18.12 0.77 11.26
N ASP A 158 -18.77 -0.35 11.57
CA ASP A 158 -19.24 -0.65 12.93
C ASP A 158 -18.05 -0.82 13.90
N HIS A 159 -16.94 -1.35 13.37
CA HIS A 159 -15.73 -1.58 14.15
C HIS A 159 -14.49 -1.04 13.45
N GLU A 160 -13.63 -0.36 14.20
CA GLU A 160 -12.28 0.03 13.77
C GLU A 160 -11.26 -0.68 14.65
N VAL A 161 -10.35 -1.42 14.02
CA VAL A 161 -9.42 -2.31 14.71
C VAL A 161 -7.99 -2.03 14.23
N TRP A 162 -7.09 -1.82 15.17
CA TRP A 162 -5.64 -1.72 14.92
C TRP A 162 -4.99 -3.03 15.35
N ILE A 163 -4.16 -3.61 14.49
CA ILE A 163 -3.51 -4.90 14.74
C ILE A 163 -2.14 -4.97 14.07
N ASP A 164 -1.19 -5.62 14.74
CA ASP A 164 0.10 -5.92 14.12
C ASP A 164 -0.07 -6.92 12.97
N TYR A 165 0.66 -6.71 11.87
CA TYR A 165 0.56 -7.60 10.71
C TYR A 165 0.94 -9.06 11.03
N ASN A 166 1.72 -9.31 12.10
CA ASN A 166 2.09 -10.65 12.51
C ASN A 166 0.89 -11.43 13.07
N ASP A 167 -0.07 -10.75 13.68
CA ASP A 167 -1.19 -11.35 14.42
C ASP A 167 -2.42 -11.61 13.53
N ILE A 168 -2.33 -11.26 12.24
CA ILE A 168 -3.34 -11.58 11.24
C ILE A 168 -3.07 -12.96 10.64
N ASN A 169 -4.06 -13.84 10.62
CA ASN A 169 -3.97 -15.16 10.02
C ASN A 169 -4.95 -15.32 8.86
N PRO A 170 -4.56 -15.95 7.75
CA PRO A 170 -5.46 -16.28 6.66
C PRO A 170 -6.30 -17.51 6.98
N GLU A 171 -7.61 -17.43 6.75
CA GLU A 171 -8.54 -18.56 6.88
C GLU A 171 -8.76 -19.23 5.52
N ARG A 172 -7.85 -20.11 5.14
CA ARG A 172 -7.79 -20.70 3.79
C ARG A 172 -8.89 -21.70 3.48
N LEU A 173 -9.46 -22.30 4.49
CA LEU A 173 -10.50 -23.31 4.34
C LEU A 173 -11.89 -22.70 4.26
N LYS A 174 -12.02 -21.40 4.51
CA LYS A 174 -13.28 -20.68 4.45
C LYS A 174 -13.44 -20.04 3.07
N GLU A 175 -14.33 -20.59 2.28
CA GLU A 175 -14.57 -20.18 0.88
C GLU A 175 -15.85 -19.33 0.71
N ASP A 176 -16.55 -19.04 1.81
CA ASP A 176 -17.78 -18.24 1.76
C ASP A 176 -17.50 -16.87 1.16
N SER A 177 -18.32 -16.48 0.19
CA SER A 177 -18.22 -15.17 -0.44
C SER A 177 -18.89 -14.12 0.44
N ILE A 178 -18.20 -13.00 0.65
CA ILE A 178 -18.79 -11.83 1.31
C ILE A 178 -19.83 -11.20 0.37
N PRO A 179 -21.05 -10.94 0.82
CA PRO A 179 -22.07 -10.28 0.02
C PRO A 179 -21.61 -8.87 -0.36
N LEU A 180 -21.65 -8.54 -1.66
CA LEU A 180 -21.33 -7.23 -2.19
C LEU A 180 -22.57 -6.34 -2.19
N LYS A 181 -22.49 -5.14 -1.64
CA LYS A 181 -23.48 -4.09 -1.91
C LYS A 181 -23.15 -3.47 -3.27
N ILE A 182 -24.02 -3.66 -4.25
CA ILE A 182 -23.89 -3.11 -5.58
C ILE A 182 -24.84 -1.93 -5.70
N CYS A 183 -24.29 -0.75 -5.97
CA CYS A 183 -25.05 0.43 -6.33
C CYS A 183 -24.96 0.63 -7.85
N SER A 184 -26.09 0.54 -8.53
CA SER A 184 -26.19 0.92 -9.94
C SER A 184 -26.91 2.25 -10.02
N PHE A 185 -26.29 3.23 -10.70
CA PHE A 185 -26.91 4.54 -10.89
C PHE A 185 -26.69 5.00 -12.33
N ASP A 186 -27.62 5.78 -12.81
CA ASP A 186 -27.53 6.46 -14.10
C ASP A 186 -27.80 7.95 -13.89
N ILE A 187 -27.30 8.77 -14.79
CA ILE A 187 -27.49 10.21 -14.76
C ILE A 187 -28.10 10.63 -16.09
N GLU A 188 -29.32 11.07 -16.04
CA GLU A 188 -29.94 11.75 -17.19
C GLU A 188 -29.59 13.23 -17.15
N ALA A 189 -28.95 13.70 -18.21
CA ALA A 189 -28.61 15.11 -18.38
C ALA A 189 -29.23 15.62 -19.66
N SER A 190 -30.00 16.71 -19.57
CA SER A 190 -30.56 17.40 -20.72
C SER A 190 -29.92 18.77 -20.90
N SER A 191 -29.78 19.21 -22.14
CA SER A 191 -29.35 20.56 -22.50
C SER A 191 -30.39 21.21 -23.41
N SER A 192 -30.75 22.42 -23.10
CA SER A 192 -31.60 23.26 -23.99
C SER A 192 -30.92 23.62 -25.31
N HIS A 193 -29.61 23.36 -25.43
CA HIS A 193 -28.78 23.71 -26.59
C HIS A 193 -28.30 22.50 -27.39
N GLY A 194 -28.74 21.29 -27.05
CA GLY A 194 -28.41 20.07 -27.81
C GLY A 194 -26.98 19.53 -27.68
N ASP A 195 -26.10 20.20 -26.94
CA ASP A 195 -24.72 19.79 -26.75
C ASP A 195 -24.56 18.84 -25.55
N PHE A 196 -23.55 17.95 -25.62
CA PHE A 196 -23.18 17.15 -24.48
C PHE A 196 -22.65 18.00 -23.32
N HIS A 197 -23.16 17.75 -22.13
CA HIS A 197 -22.74 18.47 -20.94
C HIS A 197 -21.31 18.03 -20.52
N LEU A 198 -20.37 18.95 -20.67
CA LEU A 198 -19.05 18.81 -20.08
C LEU A 198 -19.09 19.31 -18.64
N ALA A 199 -18.65 18.47 -17.70
CA ALA A 199 -18.53 18.85 -16.30
C ALA A 199 -17.50 19.98 -16.12
N LYS A 200 -17.99 21.21 -15.87
CA LYS A 200 -17.15 22.38 -15.61
C LYS A 200 -16.74 22.52 -14.14
N LYS A 201 -17.45 21.86 -13.24
CA LYS A 201 -17.21 21.92 -11.79
C LYS A 201 -17.03 20.51 -11.23
N THR A 202 -16.05 20.33 -10.37
CA THR A 202 -15.73 19.02 -9.81
C THR A 202 -16.51 18.69 -8.54
N TYR A 203 -17.27 19.58 -7.97
CA TYR A 203 -18.00 19.43 -6.69
C TYR A 203 -17.19 18.80 -5.53
N LEU A 204 -15.90 18.64 -5.72
CA LEU A 204 -15.00 17.96 -4.77
C LEU A 204 -15.05 18.58 -3.36
N LYS A 205 -15.18 19.91 -3.29
CA LYS A 205 -15.29 20.63 -2.01
C LYS A 205 -16.59 20.23 -1.29
N MET A 206 -17.71 20.25 -2.00
CA MET A 206 -19.02 19.88 -1.45
C MET A 206 -19.04 18.43 -0.97
N CYS A 207 -18.50 17.50 -1.78
CA CYS A 207 -18.41 16.09 -1.37
C CYS A 207 -17.55 15.91 -0.10
N ARG A 208 -16.44 16.63 0.02
CA ARG A 208 -15.59 16.60 1.23
C ARG A 208 -16.31 17.16 2.45
N GLU A 209 -17.08 18.25 2.29
CA GLU A 209 -17.86 18.84 3.36
C GLU A 209 -18.99 17.90 3.82
N ILE A 210 -19.67 17.23 2.90
CA ILE A 210 -20.72 16.23 3.20
C ILE A 210 -20.10 15.05 3.98
N VAL A 211 -18.98 14.51 3.52
CA VAL A 211 -18.29 13.40 4.19
C VAL A 211 -17.81 13.82 5.59
N ALA A 212 -17.27 15.03 5.72
CA ALA A 212 -16.84 15.56 7.02
C ALA A 212 -18.00 15.74 7.99
N TYR A 213 -19.14 16.25 7.49
CA TYR A 213 -20.37 16.40 8.28
C TYR A 213 -20.89 15.04 8.74
N TRP A 214 -20.96 14.07 7.84
CA TRP A 214 -21.40 12.70 8.14
C TRP A 214 -20.54 12.06 9.23
N ARG A 215 -19.22 12.10 9.07
CA ARG A 215 -18.28 11.58 10.07
C ARG A 215 -18.45 12.25 11.43
N LYS A 216 -18.54 13.59 11.45
CA LYS A 216 -18.70 14.37 12.69
C LYS A 216 -19.98 14.02 13.45
N ASN A 217 -21.09 13.78 12.75
CA ASN A 217 -22.38 13.51 13.36
C ASN A 217 -22.66 12.01 13.54
N LYS A 218 -21.71 11.12 13.19
CA LYS A 218 -21.86 9.65 13.30
C LYS A 218 -23.21 9.15 12.74
N ILE A 219 -23.68 9.75 11.63
CA ILE A 219 -24.95 9.40 11.01
C ILE A 219 -24.83 7.97 10.48
N LYS A 220 -25.65 7.05 10.99
CA LYS A 220 -25.77 5.67 10.50
C LYS A 220 -26.73 5.65 9.31
N GLU A 221 -26.54 4.70 8.37
CA GLU A 221 -27.45 4.51 7.22
C GLU A 221 -28.93 4.41 7.63
N LYS A 222 -29.22 3.91 8.82
CA LYS A 222 -30.57 3.77 9.38
C LYS A 222 -31.28 5.11 9.67
N ASP A 223 -30.52 6.18 9.77
CA ASP A 223 -31.05 7.51 10.12
C ASP A 223 -31.37 8.34 8.86
N ILE A 224 -31.15 7.79 7.67
CA ILE A 224 -31.45 8.46 6.39
C ILE A 224 -32.84 8.02 5.90
N GLU A 225 -33.89 8.65 6.37
CA GLU A 225 -35.20 8.57 5.73
C GLU A 225 -35.18 9.41 4.43
N PHE A 226 -35.15 8.74 3.29
CA PHE A 226 -35.45 9.38 2.03
C PHE A 226 -36.93 9.72 1.99
N LYS A 227 -37.30 10.96 2.28
CA LYS A 227 -38.64 11.46 1.94
C LYS A 227 -38.70 11.54 0.42
N GLN A 228 -39.41 10.61 -0.20
CA GLN A 228 -39.84 10.74 -1.56
C GLN A 228 -40.83 11.94 -1.63
N SER A 229 -40.40 13.00 -2.27
CA SER A 229 -41.27 14.14 -2.66
C SER A 229 -41.76 13.96 -4.09
#